data_0fdd44f993cc40953e99cb72629ecee1
#
_entry.id   0fdd44f993cc40953e99cb72629ecee1
#
_cell.length_a   1.000
_cell.length_b   1.000
_cell.length_c   1.000
_cell.angle_alpha   90.00
_cell.angle_beta   90.00
_cell.angle_gamma   90.00
#
_symmetry.space_group_name_H-M   'P 1'
#
loop_
_entity.id
_entity.type
_entity.pdbx_description
1 polymer ?
#
loop_
_entity_poly.entity_id
_entity_poly.type
_entity_poly.pdbx_seq_one_letter_code
_entity_poly.pdbx_strand_id
1 'polypeptide(L)'
;MANFTRSVLLSATLFVALLAAQSSPAWAQSRSPSPTPVDECVECYPPTPTPTPSPSPTPTPSASPAPTPSPTSASRTNALPAIVPGSNAGSINDLAGQRFNQMITNRVLGNVLLGVNEQVNCNDCISAFGSAGSFSAGIHGRKNLTPNLSLLAGIAYAQYSEGGYRVTSSPIGAFALRYDFVDWGSSRPFFDIGTILSPFQKVRYSRSYTTSLGAVSLESSTTSENYAVYGRGGWMSRLSPRDEVAASVEVWQLWQRVKGYMDPAVAFNPFDASVATGTDRTNLVKVGGQWTHLFGSSVEANINGGWVQSFGTHSGIVASVTGDGTIVPTIGNQGWFEYGGRLGFRISKGWVADLFLNGTAGPQPVGNTLHGGVGLRVTY
;
A
#
# COMPACT_ATOMS: atom_id res chain seq x y z
N MET A 1 -4.80 26.61 8.37
CA MET A 1 -3.41 26.49 7.90
C MET A 1 -2.36 26.63 9.02
N ALA A 2 -2.47 27.60 9.93
CA ALA A 2 -1.45 27.81 10.99
C ALA A 2 -1.25 26.63 11.98
N ASN A 3 -2.27 25.83 12.27
CA ASN A 3 -2.16 24.65 13.15
C ASN A 3 -1.51 23.42 12.49
N PHE A 4 -1.50 23.38 11.17
CA PHE A 4 -0.91 22.31 10.38
C PHE A 4 0.63 22.37 10.42
N THR A 5 1.19 23.56 10.26
CA THR A 5 2.65 23.79 10.26
C THR A 5 3.29 23.49 11.63
N ARG A 6 2.57 23.74 12.74
CA ARG A 6 3.06 23.42 14.08
C ARG A 6 3.14 21.92 14.37
N SER A 7 2.19 21.11 13.93
CA SER A 7 2.20 19.66 14.16
C SER A 7 3.32 18.97 13.38
N VAL A 8 3.59 19.40 12.15
CA VAL A 8 4.66 18.85 11.32
C VAL A 8 6.04 19.16 11.89
N LEU A 9 6.25 20.39 12.37
CA LEU A 9 7.52 20.80 13.01
C LEU A 9 7.77 20.05 14.34
N LEU A 10 6.75 19.84 15.18
CA LEU A 10 6.90 19.10 16.43
C LEU A 10 7.26 17.62 16.21
N SER A 11 6.67 16.98 15.21
CA SER A 11 6.97 15.57 14.90
C SER A 11 8.39 15.38 14.38
N ALA A 12 8.88 16.30 13.55
CA ALA A 12 10.25 16.26 13.04
C ALA A 12 11.28 16.53 14.16
N THR A 13 11.00 17.44 15.07
CA THR A 13 11.91 17.78 16.19
C THR A 13 12.01 16.65 17.21
N LEU A 14 10.93 15.93 17.49
CA LEU A 14 10.93 14.80 18.42
C LEU A 14 11.77 13.63 17.88
N PHE A 15 11.75 13.40 16.59
CA PHE A 15 12.52 12.32 15.95
C PHE A 15 14.03 12.61 15.93
N VAL A 16 14.42 13.86 15.70
CA VAL A 16 15.82 14.31 15.78
C VAL A 16 16.35 14.23 17.22
N ALA A 17 15.53 14.55 18.22
CA ALA A 17 15.91 14.43 19.63
C ALA A 17 16.10 12.98 20.09
N LEU A 18 15.33 12.02 19.55
CA LEU A 18 15.48 10.60 19.84
C LEU A 18 16.77 10.00 19.27
N LEU A 19 17.21 10.47 18.10
CA LEU A 19 18.47 10.05 17.48
C LEU A 19 19.72 10.63 18.19
N ALA A 20 19.62 11.83 18.77
CA ALA A 20 20.71 12.47 19.48
C ALA A 20 20.97 11.85 20.88
N ALA A 21 19.98 11.20 21.48
CA ALA A 21 20.10 10.59 22.79
C ALA A 21 20.79 9.21 22.82
N GLN A 22 21.12 8.63 21.66
CA GLN A 22 21.74 7.30 21.57
C GLN A 22 23.24 7.30 21.21
N SER A 23 23.91 8.45 21.18
CA SER A 23 25.34 8.52 20.96
C SER A 23 26.13 8.39 22.26
N SER A 24 26.22 7.20 22.81
CA SER A 24 27.26 6.84 23.79
C SER A 24 28.09 5.69 23.22
N PRO A 25 29.41 5.87 23.02
CA PRO A 25 30.27 4.85 22.46
C PRO A 25 30.79 3.94 23.57
N ALA A 26 30.31 2.74 23.65
CA ALA A 26 30.93 1.72 24.50
C ALA A 26 30.72 0.33 23.92
N TRP A 27 31.55 -0.04 22.94
CA TRP A 27 31.91 -1.45 22.71
C TRP A 27 33.21 -1.50 21.92
N ALA A 28 34.30 -1.46 22.67
CA ALA A 28 35.60 -1.90 22.19
C ALA A 28 35.88 -3.30 22.72
N GLN A 29 36.38 -4.17 21.84
CA GLN A 29 37.11 -5.41 22.04
C GLN A 29 36.33 -6.66 22.44
N SER A 30 36.23 -7.58 21.46
CA SER A 30 36.67 -8.96 21.68
C SER A 30 37.03 -9.63 20.35
N ARG A 31 38.30 -9.98 20.22
CA ARG A 31 38.82 -10.89 19.19
C ARG A 31 38.46 -12.30 19.59
N SER A 32 38.10 -13.15 18.64
CA SER A 32 38.37 -14.57 18.69
C SER A 32 37.97 -15.35 17.44
N PRO A 33 38.41 -16.60 17.32
CA PRO A 33 39.29 -17.02 16.23
C PRO A 33 38.55 -17.76 15.12
N SER A 34 39.24 -17.91 14.00
CA SER A 34 38.90 -18.67 12.81
C SER A 34 38.57 -20.13 13.13
N PRO A 35 37.49 -20.73 12.58
CA PRO A 35 37.36 -22.16 12.50
C PRO A 35 37.91 -22.72 11.18
N THR A 36 38.65 -23.78 11.32
CA THR A 36 39.19 -24.73 10.34
C THR A 36 38.11 -25.35 9.45
N PRO A 37 38.43 -25.72 8.20
CA PRO A 37 37.51 -26.44 7.34
C PRO A 37 37.39 -27.89 7.77
N VAL A 38 36.17 -28.40 7.79
CA VAL A 38 35.85 -29.82 7.94
C VAL A 38 35.26 -30.34 6.63
N ASP A 39 35.95 -31.35 6.11
CA ASP A 39 35.60 -32.09 4.91
C ASP A 39 34.32 -32.94 5.10
N GLU A 40 33.66 -33.12 3.96
CA GLU A 40 32.90 -34.28 3.51
C GLU A 40 31.88 -34.96 4.46
N CYS A 41 30.65 -35.04 3.98
CA CYS A 41 30.01 -36.36 3.72
C CYS A 41 28.83 -36.20 2.76
N VAL A 42 28.98 -36.85 1.63
CA VAL A 42 27.92 -37.14 0.66
C VAL A 42 27.08 -38.28 1.21
N GLU A 43 25.83 -38.05 1.56
CA GLU A 43 24.87 -39.16 1.74
C GLU A 43 23.73 -39.02 0.73
N CYS A 44 23.70 -40.01 -0.14
CA CYS A 44 22.64 -40.24 -1.11
C CYS A 44 21.37 -40.69 -0.39
N TYR A 45 20.31 -39.92 -0.43
CA TYR A 45 18.96 -40.39 -0.11
C TYR A 45 18.26 -40.92 -1.37
N PRO A 46 17.58 -42.08 -1.27
CA PRO A 46 16.78 -42.60 -2.39
C PRO A 46 15.53 -41.75 -2.63
N PRO A 47 15.02 -41.69 -3.88
CA PRO A 47 13.87 -40.88 -4.22
C PRO A 47 12.59 -41.37 -3.53
N THR A 48 11.87 -40.47 -2.93
CA THR A 48 10.54 -40.67 -2.32
C THR A 48 9.53 -41.06 -3.41
N PRO A 49 8.70 -42.10 -3.21
CA PRO A 49 7.72 -42.54 -4.21
C PRO A 49 6.62 -41.45 -4.36
N THR A 50 6.30 -41.19 -5.61
CA THR A 50 5.23 -40.28 -6.05
C THR A 50 3.86 -40.80 -5.57
N PRO A 51 3.01 -40.00 -4.91
CA PRO A 51 1.70 -40.46 -4.51
C PRO A 51 0.79 -40.71 -5.72
N THR A 52 0.15 -41.87 -5.72
CA THR A 52 -0.85 -42.27 -6.71
C THR A 52 -2.07 -41.36 -6.64
N PRO A 53 -2.60 -40.85 -7.76
CA PRO A 53 -3.79 -40.01 -7.75
C PRO A 53 -5.02 -40.78 -7.24
N SER A 54 -5.72 -40.20 -6.30
CA SER A 54 -6.99 -40.69 -5.75
C SER A 54 -8.07 -40.69 -6.83
N PRO A 55 -8.92 -41.72 -6.92
CA PRO A 55 -9.98 -41.79 -7.92
C PRO A 55 -11.00 -40.64 -7.70
N SER A 56 -11.39 -40.00 -8.82
CA SER A 56 -12.42 -38.96 -8.88
C SER A 56 -13.78 -39.51 -8.40
N PRO A 57 -14.54 -38.77 -7.57
CA PRO A 57 -15.84 -39.20 -7.14
C PRO A 57 -16.83 -39.29 -8.30
N THR A 58 -17.57 -40.40 -8.34
CA THR A 58 -18.66 -40.64 -9.30
C THR A 58 -19.76 -39.59 -9.13
N PRO A 59 -20.29 -38.99 -10.21
CA PRO A 59 -21.36 -38.01 -10.10
C PRO A 59 -22.64 -38.64 -9.56
N THR A 60 -23.19 -38.03 -8.52
CA THR A 60 -24.49 -38.38 -7.94
C THR A 60 -25.59 -38.04 -8.93
N PRO A 61 -26.59 -38.91 -9.17
CA PRO A 61 -27.70 -38.62 -10.08
C PRO A 61 -28.50 -37.41 -9.60
N SER A 62 -28.71 -36.46 -10.52
CA SER A 62 -29.50 -35.26 -10.31
C SER A 62 -30.96 -35.61 -9.98
N ALA A 63 -31.46 -35.11 -8.86
CA ALA A 63 -32.85 -35.27 -8.48
C ALA A 63 -33.77 -34.55 -9.49
N SER A 64 -34.84 -35.23 -9.88
CA SER A 64 -35.88 -34.69 -10.77
C SER A 64 -36.49 -33.42 -10.16
N PRO A 65 -36.76 -32.38 -10.95
CA PRO A 65 -37.34 -31.14 -10.43
C PRO A 65 -38.75 -31.39 -9.90
N ALA A 66 -39.03 -30.90 -8.70
CA ALA A 66 -40.33 -30.89 -8.09
C ALA A 66 -41.30 -29.99 -8.92
N PRO A 67 -42.61 -30.33 -8.96
CA PRO A 67 -43.56 -29.53 -9.72
C PRO A 67 -43.63 -28.09 -9.18
N THR A 68 -43.54 -27.12 -10.07
CA THR A 68 -43.63 -25.69 -9.79
C THR A 68 -45.02 -25.38 -9.21
N PRO A 69 -45.13 -24.77 -8.02
CA PRO A 69 -46.44 -24.34 -7.49
C PRO A 69 -47.02 -23.23 -8.37
N SER A 70 -48.30 -23.35 -8.68
CA SER A 70 -49.08 -22.33 -9.40
C SER A 70 -48.97 -20.96 -8.71
N PRO A 71 -48.83 -19.85 -9.44
CA PRO A 71 -48.68 -18.52 -8.83
C PRO A 71 -50.01 -18.15 -8.17
N THR A 72 -50.06 -18.18 -6.85
CA THR A 72 -51.14 -17.57 -6.07
C THR A 72 -51.00 -16.05 -6.25
N SER A 73 -52.01 -15.40 -6.80
CA SER A 73 -52.09 -13.94 -6.93
C SER A 73 -52.01 -13.29 -5.54
N ALA A 74 -50.81 -13.02 -5.09
CA ALA A 74 -50.60 -12.22 -3.88
C ALA A 74 -51.00 -10.78 -4.18
N SER A 75 -51.95 -10.29 -3.43
CA SER A 75 -52.34 -8.88 -3.39
C SER A 75 -51.09 -8.06 -3.10
N ARG A 76 -50.60 -7.29 -4.08
CA ARG A 76 -49.45 -6.38 -3.92
C ARG A 76 -49.88 -5.25 -3.00
N THR A 77 -49.69 -5.42 -1.71
CA THR A 77 -49.52 -4.26 -0.83
C THR A 77 -48.23 -3.59 -1.22
N ASN A 78 -48.30 -2.31 -1.61
CA ASN A 78 -47.11 -1.46 -1.93
C ASN A 78 -46.31 -1.15 -0.66
N ALA A 79 -46.09 -2.12 0.21
CA ALA A 79 -45.20 -1.98 1.35
C ALA A 79 -43.75 -1.95 0.84
N LEU A 80 -43.03 -0.94 1.25
CA LEU A 80 -41.59 -0.86 1.00
C LEU A 80 -40.87 -2.10 1.58
N PRO A 81 -39.85 -2.64 0.91
CA PRO A 81 -39.07 -3.75 1.45
C PRO A 81 -38.45 -3.33 2.78
N ALA A 82 -38.55 -4.17 3.80
CA ALA A 82 -37.86 -3.89 5.06
C ALA A 82 -36.37 -4.11 4.94
N ILE A 83 -35.55 -3.23 5.56
CA ILE A 83 -34.11 -3.43 5.70
C ILE A 83 -33.87 -4.54 6.72
N VAL A 84 -32.95 -5.45 6.43
CA VAL A 84 -32.45 -6.43 7.40
C VAL A 84 -31.69 -5.72 8.52
N PRO A 85 -32.02 -5.89 9.80
CA PRO A 85 -31.36 -5.21 10.89
C PRO A 85 -29.81 -5.32 10.83
N GLY A 86 -29.12 -4.21 11.01
CA GLY A 86 -27.64 -4.12 10.97
C GLY A 86 -27.02 -4.12 9.58
N SER A 87 -27.77 -4.37 8.51
CA SER A 87 -27.24 -4.44 7.15
C SER A 87 -26.75 -3.08 6.65
N ASN A 88 -27.49 -1.99 6.85
CA ASN A 88 -27.05 -0.64 6.48
C ASN A 88 -25.84 -0.19 7.32
N ALA A 89 -25.86 -0.40 8.65
CA ALA A 89 -24.74 -0.11 9.53
C ALA A 89 -23.50 -0.88 9.11
N GLY A 90 -23.64 -2.16 8.75
CA GLY A 90 -22.56 -2.98 8.19
C GLY A 90 -21.97 -2.35 6.93
N SER A 91 -22.81 -1.90 5.99
CA SER A 91 -22.37 -1.28 4.74
C SER A 91 -21.60 0.02 4.95
N ILE A 92 -21.89 0.79 6.01
CA ILE A 92 -21.13 2.00 6.37
C ILE A 92 -19.79 1.63 7.03
N ASN A 93 -19.71 0.54 7.79
CA ASN A 93 -18.45 0.03 8.31
C ASN A 93 -17.52 -0.44 7.16
N ASP A 94 -18.07 -1.11 6.14
CA ASP A 94 -17.34 -1.48 4.95
C ASP A 94 -16.78 -0.25 4.21
N LEU A 95 -17.56 0.84 4.14
CA LEU A 95 -17.11 2.11 3.57
C LEU A 95 -15.90 2.68 4.32
N ALA A 96 -15.85 2.57 5.65
CA ALA A 96 -14.67 2.98 6.42
C ALA A 96 -13.43 2.17 6.04
N GLY A 97 -13.58 0.86 5.85
CA GLY A 97 -12.54 -0.02 5.35
C GLY A 97 -12.05 0.37 3.95
N GLN A 98 -12.96 0.66 3.03
CA GLN A 98 -12.64 1.11 1.67
C GLN A 98 -11.84 2.41 1.68
N ARG A 99 -12.22 3.40 2.50
CA ARG A 99 -11.51 4.69 2.63
C ARG A 99 -10.12 4.51 3.24
N PHE A 100 -9.99 3.65 4.24
CA PHE A 100 -8.68 3.31 4.81
C PHE A 100 -7.77 2.65 3.77
N ASN A 101 -8.27 1.64 3.03
CA ASN A 101 -7.52 0.99 1.97
C ASN A 101 -7.08 1.98 0.89
N GLN A 102 -7.94 2.92 0.50
CA GLN A 102 -7.59 3.98 -0.46
C GLN A 102 -6.38 4.82 0.02
N MET A 103 -6.34 5.21 1.30
CA MET A 103 -5.17 5.92 1.86
C MET A 103 -3.89 5.07 1.75
N ILE A 104 -3.98 3.77 2.06
CA ILE A 104 -2.82 2.87 1.99
C ILE A 104 -2.35 2.70 0.54
N THR A 105 -3.26 2.47 -0.41
CA THR A 105 -2.92 2.33 -1.83
C THR A 105 -2.26 3.60 -2.38
N ASN A 106 -2.78 4.79 -2.05
CA ASN A 106 -2.15 6.05 -2.45
C ASN A 106 -0.71 6.19 -1.91
N ARG A 107 -0.47 5.79 -0.65
CA ARG A 107 0.87 5.78 -0.07
C ARG A 107 1.79 4.81 -0.80
N VAL A 108 1.32 3.58 -1.08
CA VAL A 108 2.11 2.58 -1.82
C VAL A 108 2.48 3.09 -3.21
N LEU A 109 1.54 3.67 -3.95
CA LEU A 109 1.81 4.28 -5.26
C LEU A 109 2.77 5.47 -5.17
N GLY A 110 2.65 6.30 -4.13
CA GLY A 110 3.56 7.41 -3.86
C GLY A 110 4.99 6.95 -3.56
N ASN A 111 5.16 5.79 -2.91
CA ASN A 111 6.49 5.21 -2.66
C ASN A 111 7.19 4.80 -3.96
N VAL A 112 6.44 4.35 -4.98
CA VAL A 112 7.00 4.10 -6.32
C VAL A 112 7.56 5.39 -6.90
N LEU A 113 6.85 6.52 -6.73
CA LEU A 113 7.29 7.84 -7.21
C LEU A 113 8.52 8.38 -6.49
N LEU A 114 8.77 7.97 -5.27
CA LEU A 114 9.97 8.35 -4.54
C LEU A 114 11.18 7.48 -4.90
N GLY A 115 10.99 6.49 -5.78
CA GLY A 115 12.07 5.60 -6.21
C GLY A 115 12.73 4.86 -5.03
N VAL A 116 11.96 4.58 -3.98
CA VAL A 116 12.47 3.98 -2.73
C VAL A 116 13.24 2.69 -2.99
N ASN A 117 12.88 1.98 -4.04
CA ASN A 117 13.48 0.71 -4.44
C ASN A 117 14.61 0.87 -5.49
N GLU A 118 14.91 2.10 -5.94
CA GLU A 118 15.88 2.37 -7.03
C GLU A 118 17.20 2.98 -6.54
N GLN A 119 17.41 3.05 -5.23
CA GLN A 119 18.39 3.95 -4.62
C GLN A 119 19.85 3.58 -4.86
N VAL A 120 20.13 2.33 -5.22
CA VAL A 120 21.52 1.80 -5.21
C VAL A 120 22.36 2.31 -6.38
N ASN A 121 21.78 2.49 -7.55
CA ASN A 121 22.52 2.84 -8.77
C ASN A 121 22.02 4.10 -9.46
N CYS A 122 21.28 4.93 -8.77
CA CYS A 122 20.70 6.14 -9.31
C CYS A 122 21.21 7.35 -8.53
N ASN A 123 22.36 7.89 -8.90
CA ASN A 123 22.87 9.12 -8.27
C ASN A 123 22.21 10.37 -8.86
N ASP A 124 22.19 10.50 -10.18
CA ASP A 124 21.42 11.51 -10.90
C ASP A 124 20.65 10.77 -11.99
N CYS A 125 19.35 10.63 -11.84
CA CYS A 125 18.54 9.87 -12.79
C CYS A 125 17.11 10.38 -12.90
N ILE A 126 16.49 10.06 -14.03
CA ILE A 126 15.07 10.21 -14.29
C ILE A 126 14.54 8.85 -14.74
N SER A 127 13.40 8.44 -14.19
CA SER A 127 12.70 7.23 -14.57
C SER A 127 11.30 7.57 -15.03
N ALA A 128 10.87 6.97 -16.13
CA ALA A 128 9.46 6.93 -16.54
C ALA A 128 8.94 5.51 -16.33
N PHE A 129 7.71 5.36 -15.89
CA PHE A 129 7.12 4.06 -15.63
C PHE A 129 5.64 3.99 -16.03
N GLY A 130 5.19 2.77 -16.30
CA GLY A 130 3.79 2.42 -16.45
C GLY A 130 3.49 1.11 -15.75
N SER A 131 2.34 0.97 -15.13
CA SER A 131 1.92 -0.24 -14.44
C SER A 131 0.60 -0.78 -14.98
N ALA A 132 0.43 -2.09 -14.87
CA ALA A 132 -0.80 -2.82 -15.14
C ALA A 132 -1.36 -3.38 -13.80
N GLY A 133 -2.69 -3.64 -13.77
CA GLY A 133 -3.40 -4.08 -12.56
C GLY A 133 -4.14 -2.93 -11.89
N SER A 134 -3.46 -1.84 -11.62
CA SER A 134 -3.96 -0.48 -11.57
C SER A 134 -3.26 0.28 -12.70
N PHE A 135 -3.99 0.95 -13.59
CA PHE A 135 -3.34 1.79 -14.58
C PHE A 135 -2.67 2.95 -13.84
N SER A 136 -1.34 2.99 -13.83
CA SER A 136 -0.59 4.15 -13.40
C SER A 136 0.57 4.39 -14.35
N ALA A 137 0.81 5.67 -14.64
CA ALA A 137 1.95 6.09 -15.43
C ALA A 137 2.52 7.36 -14.81
N GLY A 138 3.84 7.47 -14.78
CA GLY A 138 4.48 8.61 -14.17
C GLY A 138 5.95 8.74 -14.50
N ILE A 139 6.51 9.81 -13.99
CA ILE A 139 7.94 10.07 -14.02
C ILE A 139 8.40 10.42 -12.62
N HIS A 140 9.59 9.98 -12.27
CA HIS A 140 10.25 10.38 -11.04
C HIS A 140 11.75 10.52 -11.29
N GLY A 141 12.43 11.16 -10.39
CA GLY A 141 13.87 11.33 -10.47
C GLY A 141 14.51 11.59 -9.13
N ARG A 142 15.81 11.37 -9.13
CA ARG A 142 16.73 11.73 -8.04
C ARG A 142 17.80 12.68 -8.56
N LYS A 143 18.03 13.74 -7.82
CA LYS A 143 19.10 14.70 -8.07
C LYS A 143 19.95 14.89 -6.82
N ASN A 144 21.25 14.66 -6.91
CA ASN A 144 22.16 15.00 -5.84
C ASN A 144 22.38 16.53 -5.82
N LEU A 145 22.02 17.15 -4.71
CA LEU A 145 22.23 18.58 -4.46
C LEU A 145 23.63 18.82 -3.91
N THR A 146 24.09 17.89 -3.09
CA THR A 146 25.47 17.80 -2.56
C THR A 146 25.88 16.31 -2.52
N PRO A 147 27.14 15.97 -2.21
CA PRO A 147 27.54 14.57 -2.06
C PRO A 147 26.68 13.77 -1.07
N ASN A 148 26.10 14.44 -0.09
CA ASN A 148 25.35 13.82 1.00
C ASN A 148 23.84 14.10 0.97
N LEU A 149 23.39 15.07 0.17
CA LEU A 149 21.99 15.50 0.13
C LEU A 149 21.41 15.27 -1.26
N SER A 150 20.32 14.54 -1.33
CA SER A 150 19.58 14.26 -2.57
C SER A 150 18.15 14.72 -2.47
N LEU A 151 17.65 15.20 -3.60
CA LEU A 151 16.23 15.49 -3.84
C LEU A 151 15.63 14.33 -4.64
N LEU A 152 14.51 13.83 -4.16
CA LEU A 152 13.67 12.86 -4.87
C LEU A 152 12.33 13.54 -5.17
N ALA A 153 11.86 13.43 -6.40
CA ALA A 153 10.57 14.00 -6.79
C ALA A 153 9.94 13.19 -7.91
N GLY A 154 8.63 13.14 -7.94
CA GLY A 154 7.90 12.46 -9.00
C GLY A 154 6.45 12.91 -9.11
N ILE A 155 5.89 12.69 -10.29
CA ILE A 155 4.47 12.89 -10.59
C ILE A 155 3.93 11.69 -11.36
N ALA A 156 2.70 11.31 -11.07
CA ALA A 156 2.00 10.25 -11.78
C ALA A 156 0.51 10.55 -11.91
N TYR A 157 -0.11 9.78 -12.78
CA TYR A 157 -1.55 9.67 -12.89
C TYR A 157 -1.92 8.20 -12.67
N ALA A 158 -2.90 7.94 -11.81
CA ALA A 158 -3.34 6.59 -11.48
C ALA A 158 -4.85 6.42 -11.59
N GLN A 159 -5.26 5.20 -11.98
CA GLN A 159 -6.62 4.68 -11.90
C GLN A 159 -6.53 3.27 -11.34
N TYR A 160 -7.33 2.93 -10.35
CA TYR A 160 -7.31 1.61 -9.71
C TYR A 160 -8.64 1.26 -9.08
N SER A 161 -8.86 -0.04 -8.89
CA SER A 161 -10.06 -0.58 -8.27
C SER A 161 -9.64 -1.64 -7.25
N GLU A 162 -10.07 -1.47 -6.03
CA GLU A 162 -9.73 -2.33 -4.91
C GLU A 162 -10.98 -2.48 -4.02
N GLY A 163 -11.19 -3.64 -3.44
CA GLY A 163 -12.05 -3.91 -2.29
C GLY A 163 -13.35 -3.09 -2.13
N GLY A 164 -14.14 -2.91 -3.19
CA GLY A 164 -15.42 -2.19 -3.13
C GLY A 164 -15.35 -0.68 -3.44
N TYR A 165 -14.18 -0.16 -3.83
CA TYR A 165 -14.08 1.21 -4.33
C TYR A 165 -13.26 1.27 -5.64
N ARG A 166 -13.46 2.35 -6.39
CA ARG A 166 -12.76 2.61 -7.64
C ARG A 166 -12.30 4.05 -7.72
N VAL A 167 -11.01 4.26 -7.88
CA VAL A 167 -10.43 5.56 -8.20
C VAL A 167 -10.35 5.69 -9.72
N THR A 168 -11.12 6.63 -10.28
CA THR A 168 -11.20 6.83 -11.73
C THR A 168 -10.25 7.91 -12.22
N SER A 169 -9.68 8.70 -11.31
CA SER A 169 -8.70 9.73 -11.63
C SER A 169 -7.94 10.10 -10.36
N SER A 170 -6.63 9.98 -10.36
CA SER A 170 -5.76 10.35 -9.25
C SER A 170 -4.43 10.91 -9.77
N PRO A 171 -4.29 12.24 -9.89
CA PRO A 171 -2.96 12.84 -10.01
C PRO A 171 -2.24 12.68 -8.66
N ILE A 172 -1.01 12.20 -8.69
CA ILE A 172 -0.17 11.96 -7.50
C ILE A 172 1.13 12.70 -7.70
N GLY A 173 1.54 13.46 -6.69
CA GLY A 173 2.87 14.04 -6.57
C GLY A 173 3.59 13.47 -5.35
N ALA A 174 4.89 13.27 -5.45
CA ALA A 174 5.72 12.85 -4.34
C ALA A 174 7.03 13.64 -4.33
N PHE A 175 7.53 13.92 -3.13
CA PHE A 175 8.70 14.73 -2.93
C PHE A 175 9.41 14.32 -1.64
N ALA A 176 10.75 14.19 -1.67
CA ALA A 176 11.53 13.90 -0.48
C ALA A 176 12.93 14.49 -0.56
N LEU A 177 13.51 14.73 0.60
CA LEU A 177 14.91 15.03 0.81
C LEU A 177 15.54 13.86 1.54
N ARG A 178 16.68 13.40 1.03
CA ARG A 178 17.47 12.33 1.63
C ARG A 178 18.84 12.83 1.98
N TYR A 179 19.27 12.56 3.19
CA TYR A 179 20.63 12.77 3.65
C TYR A 179 21.33 11.44 3.90
N ASP A 180 22.42 11.21 3.20
CA ASP A 180 23.31 10.07 3.39
C ASP A 180 24.48 10.53 4.26
N PHE A 181 24.69 9.88 5.43
CA PHE A 181 25.79 10.21 6.32
C PHE A 181 27.13 9.71 5.76
N VAL A 182 28.20 10.09 6.41
CA VAL A 182 29.54 9.62 6.07
C VAL A 182 29.63 8.10 6.23
N ASP A 183 30.35 7.46 5.32
CA ASP A 183 30.56 6.01 5.35
C ASP A 183 31.31 5.56 6.63
N TRP A 184 30.77 4.54 7.28
CA TRP A 184 31.39 3.84 8.40
C TRP A 184 31.83 2.46 7.91
N GLY A 185 33.02 2.41 7.28
CA GLY A 185 33.51 1.21 6.62
C GLY A 185 32.68 0.87 5.38
N SER A 186 32.04 -0.31 5.37
CA SER A 186 31.16 -0.73 4.28
C SER A 186 29.69 -0.30 4.48
N SER A 187 29.39 0.45 5.52
CA SER A 187 28.04 0.81 5.93
C SER A 187 27.82 2.32 5.90
N ARG A 188 26.60 2.73 5.60
CA ARG A 188 26.20 4.13 5.56
C ARG A 188 24.80 4.32 6.14
N PRO A 189 24.66 5.09 7.23
CA PRO A 189 23.34 5.52 7.70
C PRO A 189 22.71 6.49 6.70
N PHE A 190 21.39 6.56 6.70
CA PHE A 190 20.65 7.54 5.92
C PHE A 190 19.40 8.00 6.66
N PHE A 191 18.90 9.16 6.26
CA PHE A 191 17.64 9.71 6.70
C PHE A 191 16.91 10.37 5.54
N ASP A 192 15.59 10.11 5.43
CA ASP A 192 14.71 10.75 4.46
C ASP A 192 13.54 11.41 5.17
N ILE A 193 13.08 12.53 4.62
CA ILE A 193 11.80 13.15 4.96
C ILE A 193 11.09 13.53 3.68
N GLY A 194 9.79 13.28 3.63
CA GLY A 194 9.05 13.56 2.40
C GLY A 194 7.54 13.60 2.56
N THR A 195 6.89 13.88 1.43
CA THR A 195 5.44 14.01 1.35
C THR A 195 4.91 13.39 0.06
N ILE A 196 3.69 12.89 0.13
CA ILE A 196 2.89 12.42 -1.01
C ILE A 196 1.59 13.21 -1.01
N LEU A 197 1.21 13.69 -2.19
CA LEU A 197 0.05 14.55 -2.39
C LEU A 197 -0.80 13.98 -3.52
N SER A 198 -2.10 13.85 -3.28
CA SER A 198 -3.08 13.54 -4.31
C SER A 198 -4.34 14.39 -4.09
N PRO A 199 -4.31 15.67 -4.52
CA PRO A 199 -5.31 16.66 -4.13
C PRO A 199 -6.63 16.56 -4.90
N PHE A 200 -6.70 15.83 -6.01
CA PHE A 200 -7.85 15.83 -6.91
C PHE A 200 -8.21 14.42 -7.38
N GLN A 201 -8.63 13.57 -6.44
CA GLN A 201 -9.07 12.24 -6.81
C GLN A 201 -10.57 12.20 -7.09
N LYS A 202 -10.96 11.49 -8.16
CA LYS A 202 -12.35 11.07 -8.38
C LYS A 202 -12.49 9.62 -7.94
N VAL A 203 -13.40 9.38 -7.03
CA VAL A 203 -13.60 8.04 -6.42
C VAL A 203 -15.07 7.66 -6.46
N ARG A 204 -15.31 6.37 -6.62
CA ARG A 204 -16.59 5.73 -6.43
C ARG A 204 -16.49 4.71 -5.32
N TYR A 205 -17.40 4.78 -4.38
CA TYR A 205 -17.51 3.81 -3.29
C TYR A 205 -18.73 2.95 -3.49
N SER A 206 -18.57 1.65 -3.29
CA SER A 206 -19.67 0.70 -3.34
C SER A 206 -20.19 0.44 -1.93
N ARG A 207 -21.50 0.50 -1.76
CA ARG A 207 -22.18 0.16 -0.53
C ARG A 207 -23.19 -0.93 -0.81
N SER A 208 -23.17 -2.01 -0.02
CA SER A 208 -24.12 -3.11 -0.15
C SER A 208 -24.87 -3.33 1.16
N TYR A 209 -26.16 -3.60 1.06
CA TYR A 209 -26.99 -3.95 2.20
C TYR A 209 -28.12 -4.91 1.77
N THR A 210 -28.77 -5.54 2.72
CA THR A 210 -29.82 -6.53 2.47
C THR A 210 -31.19 -6.00 2.86
N THR A 211 -32.18 -6.22 2.01
CA THR A 211 -33.59 -5.96 2.25
C THR A 211 -34.34 -7.27 2.27
N SER A 212 -35.64 -7.23 2.62
CA SER A 212 -36.51 -8.39 2.53
C SER A 212 -36.70 -8.96 1.10
N LEU A 213 -36.29 -8.17 0.08
CA LEU A 213 -36.30 -8.58 -1.34
C LEU A 213 -34.94 -9.08 -1.84
N GLY A 214 -33.89 -9.00 -1.02
CA GLY A 214 -32.55 -9.43 -1.39
C GLY A 214 -31.49 -8.37 -1.18
N ALA A 215 -30.25 -8.67 -1.64
CA ALA A 215 -29.12 -7.77 -1.55
C ALA A 215 -29.22 -6.64 -2.57
N VAL A 216 -28.89 -5.43 -2.13
CA VAL A 216 -28.79 -4.22 -2.95
C VAL A 216 -27.35 -3.74 -2.91
N SER A 217 -26.80 -3.38 -4.05
CA SER A 217 -25.47 -2.77 -4.17
C SER A 217 -25.58 -1.45 -4.92
N LEU A 218 -24.96 -0.42 -4.37
CA LEU A 218 -24.95 0.94 -4.89
C LEU A 218 -23.53 1.41 -5.08
N GLU A 219 -23.31 2.24 -6.10
CA GLU A 219 -22.04 2.90 -6.34
C GLU A 219 -22.24 4.41 -6.36
N SER A 220 -21.60 5.13 -5.45
CA SER A 220 -21.69 6.58 -5.33
C SER A 220 -20.38 7.26 -5.66
N SER A 221 -20.47 8.34 -6.43
CA SER A 221 -19.30 9.11 -6.88
C SER A 221 -19.06 10.34 -6.02
N THR A 222 -17.80 10.57 -5.67
CA THR A 222 -17.38 11.77 -4.94
C THR A 222 -15.94 12.13 -5.31
N THR A 223 -15.39 13.12 -4.62
CA THR A 223 -13.97 13.51 -4.72
C THR A 223 -13.27 13.36 -3.39
N SER A 224 -12.00 13.01 -3.44
CA SER A 224 -11.14 12.93 -2.26
C SER A 224 -9.82 13.65 -2.47
N GLU A 225 -9.20 14.01 -1.36
CA GLU A 225 -7.88 14.62 -1.27
C GLU A 225 -7.05 13.76 -0.32
N ASN A 226 -5.88 13.30 -0.76
CA ASN A 226 -4.98 12.50 0.06
C ASN A 226 -3.65 13.21 0.26
N TYR A 227 -3.19 13.20 1.49
CA TYR A 227 -1.92 13.79 1.91
C TYR A 227 -1.21 12.81 2.84
N ALA A 228 0.09 12.67 2.65
CA ALA A 228 0.93 11.90 3.55
C ALA A 228 2.25 12.61 3.77
N VAL A 229 2.77 12.53 4.98
CA VAL A 229 4.13 12.93 5.32
C VAL A 229 4.83 11.77 5.98
N TYR A 230 6.15 11.66 5.79
CA TYR A 230 6.92 10.61 6.41
C TYR A 230 8.32 11.05 6.79
N GLY A 231 8.89 10.31 7.74
CA GLY A 231 10.31 10.26 8.01
C GLY A 231 10.79 8.81 7.97
N ARG A 232 11.94 8.56 7.37
CA ARG A 232 12.58 7.25 7.30
C ARG A 232 14.03 7.36 7.72
N GLY A 233 14.45 6.53 8.64
CA GLY A 233 15.85 6.35 9.00
C GLY A 233 16.29 4.91 8.75
N GLY A 234 17.53 4.72 8.33
CA GLY A 234 17.99 3.39 8.01
C GLY A 234 19.49 3.29 7.86
N TRP A 235 19.89 2.10 7.51
CA TRP A 235 21.29 1.71 7.33
C TRP A 235 21.44 0.93 6.04
N MET A 236 22.41 1.33 5.21
CA MET A 236 22.82 0.59 4.03
C MET A 236 24.18 -0.01 4.29
N SER A 237 24.39 -1.27 3.91
CA SER A 237 25.66 -1.99 4.02
C SER A 237 25.99 -2.71 2.73
N ARG A 238 27.19 -2.44 2.20
CA ARG A 238 27.72 -3.16 1.07
C ARG A 238 28.41 -4.44 1.55
N LEU A 239 27.77 -5.59 1.31
CA LEU A 239 28.29 -6.90 1.70
C LEU A 239 29.39 -7.39 0.74
N SER A 240 29.26 -7.03 -0.54
CA SER A 240 30.23 -7.33 -1.59
C SER A 240 30.19 -6.23 -2.66
N PRO A 241 31.09 -6.22 -3.66
CA PRO A 241 30.99 -5.32 -4.80
C PRO A 241 29.68 -5.46 -5.60
N ARG A 242 28.94 -6.55 -5.40
CA ARG A 242 27.69 -6.86 -6.10
C ARG A 242 26.46 -6.88 -5.20
N ASP A 243 26.63 -6.89 -3.88
CA ASP A 243 25.55 -7.05 -2.92
C ASP A 243 25.47 -5.85 -1.99
N GLU A 244 24.29 -5.27 -1.91
CA GLU A 244 23.95 -4.25 -0.93
C GLU A 244 22.67 -4.63 -0.20
N VAL A 245 22.66 -4.46 1.10
CA VAL A 245 21.49 -4.62 1.95
C VAL A 245 21.18 -3.30 2.63
N ALA A 246 19.89 -3.04 2.85
CA ALA A 246 19.44 -1.92 3.66
C ALA A 246 18.36 -2.38 4.64
N ALA A 247 18.37 -1.77 5.82
CA ALA A 247 17.29 -1.89 6.80
C ALA A 247 16.80 -0.49 7.17
N SER A 248 15.51 -0.32 7.39
CA SER A 248 14.93 0.98 7.71
C SER A 248 13.69 0.88 8.59
N VAL A 249 13.46 1.98 9.30
CA VAL A 249 12.19 2.25 9.99
C VAL A 249 11.60 3.51 9.37
N GLU A 250 10.32 3.44 9.03
CA GLU A 250 9.54 4.54 8.48
C GLU A 250 8.40 4.90 9.43
N VAL A 251 8.15 6.18 9.62
CA VAL A 251 6.99 6.70 10.34
C VAL A 251 6.21 7.57 9.39
N TRP A 252 4.92 7.32 9.28
CA TRP A 252 4.02 8.01 8.37
C TRP A 252 2.87 8.63 9.13
N GLN A 253 2.39 9.74 8.62
CA GLN A 253 1.09 10.31 8.96
C GLN A 253 0.30 10.56 7.68
N LEU A 254 -0.91 9.99 7.60
CA LEU A 254 -1.77 10.04 6.44
C LEU A 254 -3.08 10.76 6.78
N TRP A 255 -3.60 11.52 5.83
CA TRP A 255 -4.92 12.16 5.89
C TRP A 255 -5.63 11.99 4.56
N GLN A 256 -6.91 11.71 4.63
CA GLN A 256 -7.78 11.66 3.47
C GLN A 256 -9.05 12.44 3.78
N ARG A 257 -9.30 13.49 3.03
CA ARG A 257 -10.55 14.22 3.07
C ARG A 257 -11.43 13.76 1.92
N VAL A 258 -12.65 13.31 2.24
CA VAL A 258 -13.64 12.90 1.25
C VAL A 258 -14.81 13.86 1.31
N LYS A 259 -15.22 14.40 0.17
CA LYS A 259 -16.40 15.28 0.07
C LYS A 259 -17.66 14.47 0.31
N GLY A 260 -18.66 15.12 0.92
CA GLY A 260 -19.96 14.50 1.17
C GLY A 260 -20.67 14.13 -0.14
N TYR A 261 -21.49 13.12 -0.07
CA TYR A 261 -22.30 12.62 -1.17
C TYR A 261 -23.60 11.98 -0.66
N MET A 262 -24.52 11.74 -1.57
CA MET A 262 -25.74 11.00 -1.30
C MET A 262 -25.82 9.77 -2.18
N ASP A 263 -26.23 8.66 -1.59
CA ASP A 263 -26.71 7.49 -2.33
C ASP A 263 -28.19 7.74 -2.64
N PRO A 264 -28.55 7.98 -3.90
CA PRO A 264 -29.96 8.30 -4.20
C PRO A 264 -30.85 7.09 -4.01
N ALA A 265 -32.06 7.30 -3.51
CA ALA A 265 -33.10 6.32 -3.61
C ALA A 265 -33.42 6.04 -5.09
N VAL A 266 -33.40 4.77 -5.48
CA VAL A 266 -33.79 4.31 -6.82
C VAL A 266 -34.94 3.31 -6.71
N ALA A 267 -35.58 2.96 -7.83
CA ALA A 267 -36.81 2.17 -7.85
C ALA A 267 -36.79 0.89 -7.00
N PHE A 268 -35.63 0.28 -6.83
CA PHE A 268 -35.43 -0.93 -6.02
C PHE A 268 -34.66 -0.68 -4.71
N ASN A 269 -34.26 0.58 -4.47
CA ASN A 269 -33.58 1.02 -3.28
C ASN A 269 -34.27 2.26 -2.71
N PRO A 270 -35.31 2.10 -1.89
CA PRO A 270 -36.03 3.22 -1.26
C PRO A 270 -35.26 3.83 -0.09
N PHE A 271 -34.10 3.26 0.28
CA PHE A 271 -33.30 3.65 1.44
C PHE A 271 -32.07 4.43 0.98
N ASP A 272 -32.14 5.72 1.11
CA ASP A 272 -31.03 6.61 0.83
C ASP A 272 -30.06 6.70 2.01
N ALA A 273 -28.83 7.14 1.71
CA ALA A 273 -27.85 7.50 2.71
C ALA A 273 -27.16 8.80 2.34
N SER A 274 -27.03 9.69 3.30
CA SER A 274 -26.24 10.90 3.19
C SER A 274 -24.94 10.73 3.95
N VAL A 275 -23.81 10.82 3.27
CA VAL A 275 -22.48 10.79 3.88
C VAL A 275 -21.92 12.19 3.91
N ALA A 276 -21.64 12.70 5.10
CA ALA A 276 -21.07 14.05 5.27
C ALA A 276 -19.60 14.11 4.80
N THR A 277 -19.15 15.32 4.46
CA THR A 277 -17.71 15.56 4.25
C THR A 277 -16.94 15.22 5.53
N GLY A 278 -15.93 14.39 5.42
CA GLY A 278 -15.14 13.96 6.56
C GLY A 278 -13.67 13.77 6.25
N THR A 279 -12.84 13.73 7.28
CA THR A 279 -11.39 13.53 7.17
C THR A 279 -10.97 12.32 7.97
N ASP A 280 -10.50 11.31 7.27
CA ASP A 280 -9.87 10.13 7.87
C ASP A 280 -8.40 10.42 8.13
N ARG A 281 -7.83 9.78 9.15
CA ARG A 281 -6.40 9.89 9.47
C ARG A 281 -5.88 8.61 10.08
N THR A 282 -4.60 8.34 9.84
CA THR A 282 -3.89 7.23 10.47
C THR A 282 -2.40 7.52 10.55
N ASN A 283 -1.75 6.96 11.55
CA ASN A 283 -0.29 6.92 11.62
C ASN A 283 0.17 5.50 11.32
N LEU A 284 1.35 5.36 10.70
CA LEU A 284 1.93 4.06 10.40
C LEU A 284 3.38 4.03 10.87
N VAL A 285 3.81 2.85 11.31
CA VAL A 285 5.22 2.49 11.40
C VAL A 285 5.47 1.32 10.47
N LYS A 286 6.53 1.41 9.67
CA LYS A 286 7.02 0.31 8.86
C LYS A 286 8.44 -0.01 9.26
N VAL A 287 8.72 -1.30 9.48
CA VAL A 287 10.07 -1.83 9.64
C VAL A 287 10.33 -2.75 8.47
N GLY A 288 11.38 -2.49 7.72
CA GLY A 288 11.63 -3.23 6.50
C GLY A 288 13.09 -3.30 6.13
N GLY A 289 13.34 -4.12 5.11
CA GLY A 289 14.65 -4.31 4.53
C GLY A 289 14.57 -4.47 3.02
N GLN A 290 15.74 -4.35 2.42
CA GLN A 290 15.92 -4.49 0.98
C GLN A 290 17.27 -5.14 0.72
N TRP A 291 17.33 -5.95 -0.30
CA TRP A 291 18.57 -6.50 -0.84
C TRP A 291 18.64 -6.21 -2.33
N THR A 292 19.82 -5.75 -2.78
CA THR A 292 20.12 -5.51 -4.17
C THR A 292 21.30 -6.34 -4.60
N HIS A 293 21.23 -6.99 -5.75
CA HIS A 293 22.28 -7.79 -6.33
C HIS A 293 22.55 -7.41 -7.79
N LEU A 294 23.83 -7.33 -8.16
CA LEU A 294 24.27 -7.06 -9.52
C LEU A 294 24.74 -8.36 -10.20
N PHE A 295 23.96 -8.86 -11.16
CA PHE A 295 24.35 -9.98 -12.01
C PHE A 295 25.25 -9.49 -13.15
N GLY A 296 26.55 -9.54 -12.92
CA GLY A 296 27.52 -8.96 -13.85
C GLY A 296 27.40 -7.43 -13.98
N SER A 297 27.50 -6.92 -15.19
CA SER A 297 27.41 -5.48 -15.50
C SER A 297 26.05 -5.08 -16.09
N SER A 298 25.17 -6.03 -16.37
CA SER A 298 23.99 -5.82 -17.22
C SER A 298 22.67 -5.95 -16.51
N VAL A 299 22.59 -6.71 -15.41
CA VAL A 299 21.32 -6.95 -14.70
C VAL A 299 21.47 -6.60 -13.24
N GLU A 300 20.48 -5.89 -12.73
CA GLU A 300 20.32 -5.52 -11.32
C GLU A 300 19.00 -6.11 -10.81
N ALA A 301 19.03 -6.83 -9.70
CA ALA A 301 17.84 -7.30 -9.00
C ALA A 301 17.75 -6.62 -7.65
N ASN A 302 16.54 -6.21 -7.29
CA ASN A 302 16.21 -5.69 -5.96
C ASN A 302 14.98 -6.43 -5.44
N ILE A 303 15.05 -6.86 -4.19
CA ILE A 303 13.88 -7.34 -3.44
C ILE A 303 13.76 -6.55 -2.14
N ASN A 304 12.54 -6.27 -1.74
CA ASN A 304 12.28 -5.55 -0.51
C ASN A 304 11.02 -6.09 0.19
N GLY A 305 10.95 -5.89 1.49
CA GLY A 305 9.79 -6.25 2.28
C GLY A 305 9.82 -5.60 3.64
N GLY A 306 8.64 -5.51 4.26
CA GLY A 306 8.54 -4.93 5.59
C GLY A 306 7.16 -5.09 6.21
N TRP A 307 7.14 -5.13 7.52
CA TRP A 307 5.93 -5.11 8.31
C TRP A 307 5.47 -3.67 8.55
N VAL A 308 4.18 -3.43 8.35
CA VAL A 308 3.53 -2.14 8.58
C VAL A 308 2.48 -2.32 9.68
N GLN A 309 2.45 -1.38 10.61
CA GLN A 309 1.44 -1.31 11.67
C GLN A 309 0.81 0.08 11.67
N SER A 310 -0.53 0.14 11.61
CA SER A 310 -1.28 1.38 11.80
C SER A 310 -1.62 1.59 13.27
N PHE A 311 -1.73 2.86 13.67
CA PHE A 311 -2.14 3.27 15.01
C PHE A 311 -2.80 4.65 14.98
N GLY A 312 -3.69 4.90 15.96
CA GLY A 312 -4.44 6.15 16.03
C GLY A 312 -5.32 6.35 14.79
N THR A 313 -5.83 5.27 14.21
CA THR A 313 -6.70 5.32 13.04
C THR A 313 -8.05 5.90 13.44
N HIS A 314 -8.51 6.88 12.67
CA HIS A 314 -9.77 7.57 12.86
C HIS A 314 -10.52 7.69 11.54
N SER A 315 -11.76 7.22 11.52
CA SER A 315 -12.69 7.45 10.40
C SER A 315 -13.42 8.77 10.61
N GLY A 316 -13.42 9.61 9.60
CA GLY A 316 -14.19 10.86 9.57
C GLY A 316 -15.59 10.70 8.98
N ILE A 317 -16.08 9.48 8.82
CA ILE A 317 -17.41 9.23 8.26
C ILE A 317 -18.47 9.56 9.30
N VAL A 318 -19.43 10.39 8.89
CA VAL A 318 -20.73 10.56 9.56
C VAL A 318 -21.77 10.34 8.49
N ALA A 319 -22.54 9.27 8.61
CA ALA A 319 -23.58 8.91 7.65
C ALA A 319 -24.95 8.96 8.31
N SER A 320 -25.92 9.58 7.66
CA SER A 320 -27.35 9.48 7.99
C SER A 320 -27.97 8.46 7.03
N VAL A 321 -28.47 7.38 7.56
CA VAL A 321 -28.97 6.22 6.79
C VAL A 321 -30.44 6.02 7.10
N THR A 322 -31.28 6.03 6.06
CA THR A 322 -32.70 5.79 6.22
C THR A 322 -32.94 4.40 6.81
N GLY A 323 -33.70 4.36 7.89
CA GLY A 323 -33.98 3.15 8.66
C GLY A 323 -33.06 2.89 9.85
N ASP A 324 -31.79 3.35 9.83
CA ASP A 324 -30.79 3.12 10.90
C ASP A 324 -30.32 4.41 11.61
N GLY A 325 -30.71 5.60 11.09
CA GLY A 325 -30.32 6.90 11.67
C GLY A 325 -28.89 7.30 11.37
N THR A 326 -28.20 7.91 12.33
CA THR A 326 -26.81 8.37 12.17
C THR A 326 -25.84 7.30 12.59
N ILE A 327 -24.89 6.98 11.69
CA ILE A 327 -23.85 5.96 11.87
C ILE A 327 -22.49 6.62 11.78
N VAL A 328 -21.64 6.36 12.76
CA VAL A 328 -20.23 6.80 12.81
C VAL A 328 -19.38 5.53 12.95
N PRO A 329 -18.81 5.03 11.83
CA PRO A 329 -18.04 3.81 11.87
C PRO A 329 -16.68 4.04 12.52
N THR A 330 -16.17 2.99 13.15
CA THR A 330 -14.80 2.95 13.67
C THR A 330 -13.98 1.96 12.88
N ILE A 331 -12.68 2.22 12.77
CA ILE A 331 -11.73 1.29 12.21
C ILE A 331 -10.61 1.03 13.21
N GLY A 332 -10.32 -0.23 13.46
CA GLY A 332 -9.24 -0.63 14.35
C GLY A 332 -7.86 -0.48 13.71
N ASN A 333 -6.82 -0.57 14.54
CA ASN A 333 -5.46 -0.62 14.05
C ASN A 333 -5.24 -1.90 13.25
N GLN A 334 -4.48 -1.78 12.15
CA GLN A 334 -4.23 -2.86 11.20
C GLN A 334 -2.74 -3.13 11.10
N GLY A 335 -2.36 -4.40 10.91
CA GLY A 335 -1.00 -4.81 10.59
C GLY A 335 -0.98 -5.64 9.32
N TRP A 336 0.00 -5.38 8.44
CA TRP A 336 0.16 -6.09 7.16
C TRP A 336 1.63 -6.12 6.74
N PHE A 337 1.92 -6.97 5.77
CA PHE A 337 3.22 -7.05 5.13
C PHE A 337 3.19 -6.35 3.77
N GLU A 338 4.21 -5.56 3.46
CA GLU A 338 4.47 -4.99 2.15
C GLU A 338 5.68 -5.65 1.54
N TYR A 339 5.61 -5.96 0.26
CA TYR A 339 6.69 -6.60 -0.47
C TYR A 339 6.84 -5.97 -1.85
N GLY A 340 8.03 -6.11 -2.41
CA GLY A 340 8.31 -5.64 -3.75
C GLY A 340 9.59 -6.22 -4.30
N GLY A 341 9.76 -6.00 -5.60
CA GLY A 341 10.97 -6.37 -6.31
C GLY A 341 11.10 -5.59 -7.60
N ARG A 342 12.34 -5.54 -8.10
CA ARG A 342 12.67 -4.90 -9.36
C ARG A 342 13.80 -5.66 -10.06
N LEU A 343 13.69 -5.79 -11.37
CA LEU A 343 14.74 -6.26 -12.25
C LEU A 343 15.08 -5.15 -13.24
N GLY A 344 16.30 -4.65 -13.20
CA GLY A 344 16.82 -3.64 -14.11
C GLY A 344 17.76 -4.27 -15.14
N PHE A 345 17.51 -4.00 -16.41
CA PHE A 345 18.31 -4.47 -17.54
C PHE A 345 19.02 -3.29 -18.20
N ARG A 346 20.33 -3.23 -18.13
CA ARG A 346 21.13 -2.19 -18.76
C ARG A 346 21.11 -2.40 -20.28
N ILE A 347 20.45 -1.51 -21.01
CA ILE A 347 20.35 -1.56 -22.47
C ILE A 347 21.58 -0.92 -23.11
N SER A 348 22.04 0.20 -22.53
CA SER A 348 23.21 0.94 -22.99
C SER A 348 23.81 1.75 -21.86
N LYS A 349 24.89 2.48 -22.09
CA LYS A 349 25.47 3.38 -21.10
C LYS A 349 24.43 4.42 -20.68
N GLY A 350 24.08 4.43 -19.38
CA GLY A 350 23.11 5.35 -18.79
C GLY A 350 21.65 4.98 -18.99
N TRP A 351 21.30 3.89 -19.71
CA TRP A 351 19.91 3.47 -19.92
C TRP A 351 19.62 2.10 -19.31
N VAL A 352 18.57 2.02 -18.51
CA VAL A 352 18.12 0.79 -17.83
C VAL A 352 16.63 0.61 -18.05
N ALA A 353 16.23 -0.54 -18.57
CA ALA A 353 14.83 -0.96 -18.58
C ALA A 353 14.53 -1.68 -17.25
N ASP A 354 13.48 -1.30 -16.59
CA ASP A 354 13.07 -1.85 -15.30
C ASP A 354 11.76 -2.63 -15.43
N LEU A 355 11.71 -3.80 -14.78
CA LEU A 355 10.47 -4.51 -14.43
C LEU A 355 10.29 -4.39 -12.92
N PHE A 356 9.13 -4.04 -12.44
CA PHE A 356 8.88 -3.94 -11.01
C PHE A 356 7.56 -4.58 -10.58
N LEU A 357 7.52 -4.96 -9.32
CA LEU A 357 6.41 -5.60 -8.66
C LEU A 357 6.33 -5.07 -7.24
N ASN A 358 5.13 -4.70 -6.77
CA ASN A 358 4.87 -4.29 -5.39
C ASN A 358 3.52 -4.83 -4.95
N GLY A 359 3.37 -5.14 -3.68
CA GLY A 359 2.11 -5.64 -3.15
C GLY A 359 2.00 -5.53 -1.64
N THR A 360 0.81 -5.84 -1.16
CA THR A 360 0.49 -5.98 0.26
C THR A 360 -0.03 -7.39 0.53
N ALA A 361 0.19 -7.89 1.74
CA ALA A 361 -0.41 -9.12 2.25
C ALA A 361 -0.87 -8.90 3.68
N GLY A 362 -2.17 -9.01 3.92
CA GLY A 362 -2.73 -8.75 5.25
C GLY A 362 -4.23 -8.99 5.34
N PRO A 363 -4.79 -8.79 6.53
CA PRO A 363 -6.22 -8.88 6.74
C PRO A 363 -6.97 -7.73 6.04
N GLN A 364 -8.27 -7.91 5.87
CA GLN A 364 -9.14 -6.80 5.46
C GLN A 364 -9.12 -5.67 6.52
N PRO A 365 -9.17 -4.40 6.14
CA PRO A 365 -9.46 -3.90 4.79
C PRO A 365 -8.25 -3.73 3.87
N VAL A 366 -7.00 -3.96 4.31
CA VAL A 366 -5.82 -3.83 3.45
C VAL A 366 -5.79 -4.93 2.37
N GLY A 367 -5.99 -6.19 2.77
CA GLY A 367 -6.05 -7.32 1.85
C GLY A 367 -4.72 -7.65 1.18
N ASN A 368 -4.83 -8.48 0.15
CA ASN A 368 -3.71 -8.87 -0.69
C ASN A 368 -3.81 -8.10 -2.02
N THR A 369 -2.81 -7.27 -2.30
CA THR A 369 -2.73 -6.52 -3.55
C THR A 369 -1.46 -6.86 -4.31
N LEU A 370 -1.50 -6.67 -5.62
CA LEU A 370 -0.34 -6.86 -6.47
C LEU A 370 -0.36 -5.85 -7.62
N HIS A 371 0.68 -5.04 -7.72
CA HIS A 371 0.88 -4.05 -8.77
C HIS A 371 2.22 -4.32 -9.44
N GLY A 372 2.23 -4.50 -10.76
CA GLY A 372 3.44 -4.70 -11.54
C GLY A 372 3.52 -3.73 -12.71
N GLY A 373 4.72 -3.46 -13.17
CA GLY A 373 4.92 -2.52 -14.25
C GLY A 373 6.29 -2.58 -14.89
N VAL A 374 6.47 -1.69 -15.83
CA VAL A 374 7.71 -1.49 -16.57
C VAL A 374 8.17 -0.05 -16.42
N GLY A 375 9.47 0.18 -16.51
CA GLY A 375 10.06 1.49 -16.44
C GLY A 375 11.24 1.64 -17.38
N LEU A 376 11.63 2.88 -17.61
CA LEU A 376 12.84 3.24 -18.32
C LEU A 376 13.56 4.31 -17.51
N ARG A 377 14.76 4.00 -17.06
CA ARG A 377 15.61 4.89 -16.24
C ARG A 377 16.79 5.38 -17.04
N VAL A 378 17.06 6.66 -16.93
CA VAL A 378 18.20 7.33 -17.57
C VAL A 378 19.06 7.99 -16.49
N THR A 379 20.36 7.68 -16.48
CA THR A 379 21.39 8.33 -15.65
C THR A 379 22.14 9.36 -16.47
N TYR A 380 22.40 10.56 -15.95
CA TYR A 380 23.05 11.66 -16.63
C TYR A 380 24.13 12.33 -15.79
#